data_35a23556352576df002c5f2ed78987b0
#
_entry.id   35a23556352576df002c5f2ed78987b0
#
_cell.length_a   1.000
_cell.length_b   1.000
_cell.length_c   1.000
_cell.angle_alpha   90.00
_cell.angle_beta   90.00
_cell.angle_gamma   90.00
#
_symmetry.space_group_name_H-M   'P 1'
#
loop_
_entity.id
_entity.type
_entity.pdbx_description
1 polymer ?
#
loop_
_entity_poly.entity_id
_entity_poly.type
_entity_poly.pdbx_seq_one_letter_code
_entity_poly.pdbx_strand_id
1 'polypeptide(L)'
;GLLGVEPRVILDFFPYSGEEVMRQSLAVSMGYIAEFPFNFSILDVHMWYIYLLIGLYLYLPIFSAWVEKASERAKLWFLAAWGVTLLIPYYNEFVAQYLWGTCSWNSFGMLYYFAGFNGYLLLGHYLRNHDWTGQQSVLIGIPMFVVGYAVTFFGFRHMTALPEFTDEMLELFFTYCSLNVVMMTIPVFMWAKKVNIRSE
;
A
#
# COMPACT_ATOMS: atom_id res chain seq x y z
N GLY A 1 -17.96 -16.57 12.83
CA GLY A 1 -16.59 -16.96 13.02
C GLY A 1 -15.71 -16.44 11.93
N LEU A 2 -14.54 -15.97 12.27
CA LEU A 2 -13.57 -15.32 11.36
C LEU A 2 -13.01 -16.21 10.24
N LEU A 3 -13.33 -17.48 10.21
CA LEU A 3 -12.87 -18.45 9.19
C LEU A 3 -13.98 -19.30 8.59
N GLY A 4 -15.26 -18.90 8.75
CA GLY A 4 -16.40 -19.68 8.23
C GLY A 4 -16.56 -21.08 8.88
N VAL A 5 -15.80 -21.37 9.92
CA VAL A 5 -15.88 -22.61 10.69
C VAL A 5 -16.80 -22.38 11.88
N GLU A 6 -17.84 -23.19 11.99
CA GLU A 6 -18.72 -23.17 13.14
C GLU A 6 -17.91 -23.34 14.44
N PRO A 7 -18.16 -22.51 15.47
CA PRO A 7 -17.42 -22.61 16.74
C PRO A 7 -17.46 -24.00 17.36
N ARG A 8 -18.50 -24.79 17.09
CA ARG A 8 -18.64 -26.17 17.54
C ARG A 8 -17.60 -27.12 16.95
N VAL A 9 -17.25 -26.92 15.67
CA VAL A 9 -16.25 -27.76 14.99
C VAL A 9 -14.85 -27.56 15.57
N ILE A 10 -14.54 -26.36 16.05
CA ILE A 10 -13.27 -26.07 16.73
C ILE A 10 -13.24 -26.71 18.13
N LEU A 11 -14.36 -26.70 18.86
CA LEU A 11 -14.46 -27.28 20.19
C LEU A 11 -14.38 -28.81 20.18
N ASP A 12 -14.90 -29.46 19.12
CA ASP A 12 -14.82 -30.92 18.95
C ASP A 12 -13.42 -31.40 18.56
N PHE A 13 -12.57 -30.51 18.03
CA PHE A 13 -11.17 -30.83 17.69
C PHE A 13 -10.21 -30.70 18.86
N PHE A 14 -10.58 -29.98 19.92
CA PHE A 14 -9.76 -29.77 21.11
C PHE A 14 -10.46 -30.40 22.34
N PRO A 15 -9.84 -31.38 23.00
CA PRO A 15 -10.43 -32.06 24.17
C PRO A 15 -10.36 -31.21 25.45
N TYR A 16 -10.49 -29.90 25.33
CA TYR A 16 -10.43 -28.96 26.44
C TYR A 16 -11.82 -28.58 26.93
N SER A 17 -11.96 -28.45 28.24
CA SER A 17 -13.19 -27.93 28.85
C SER A 17 -13.40 -26.46 28.39
N GLY A 18 -14.65 -26.01 28.33
CA GLY A 18 -14.94 -24.64 27.97
C GLY A 18 -14.23 -23.59 28.85
N GLU A 19 -13.92 -23.94 30.07
CA GLU A 19 -13.17 -23.12 31.02
C GLU A 19 -11.67 -23.03 30.70
N GLU A 20 -11.06 -24.12 30.22
CA GLU A 20 -9.67 -24.11 29.73
C GLU A 20 -9.51 -23.34 28.44
N VAL A 21 -10.46 -23.46 27.50
CA VAL A 21 -10.50 -22.70 26.28
C VAL A 21 -10.62 -21.18 26.59
N MET A 22 -11.46 -20.84 27.58
CA MET A 22 -11.61 -19.45 28.02
C MET A 22 -10.35 -18.92 28.69
N ARG A 23 -9.69 -19.68 29.53
CA ARG A 23 -8.41 -19.30 30.18
C ARG A 23 -7.29 -19.12 29.16
N GLN A 24 -7.17 -20.06 28.21
CA GLN A 24 -6.18 -19.92 27.10
C GLN A 24 -6.48 -18.72 26.23
N SER A 25 -7.75 -18.50 25.87
CA SER A 25 -8.18 -17.34 25.10
C SER A 25 -7.88 -16.02 25.81
N LEU A 26 -8.11 -15.95 27.13
CA LEU A 26 -7.78 -14.78 27.95
C LEU A 26 -6.26 -14.56 28.02
N ALA A 27 -5.48 -15.61 28.26
CA ALA A 27 -4.02 -15.52 28.35
C ALA A 27 -3.42 -15.05 27.01
N VAL A 28 -3.89 -15.60 25.89
CA VAL A 28 -3.49 -15.19 24.54
C VAL A 28 -3.89 -13.74 24.28
N SER A 29 -5.13 -13.36 24.64
CA SER A 29 -5.60 -11.98 24.45
C SER A 29 -4.82 -10.97 25.29
N MET A 30 -4.44 -11.33 26.54
CA MET A 30 -3.59 -10.49 27.36
C MET A 30 -2.16 -10.39 26.81
N GLY A 31 -1.64 -11.48 26.23
CA GLY A 31 -0.37 -11.46 25.49
C GLY A 31 -0.41 -10.45 24.33
N TYR A 32 -1.46 -10.48 23.53
CA TYR A 32 -1.64 -9.54 22.43
C TYR A 32 -1.76 -8.07 22.91
N ILE A 33 -2.44 -7.82 24.03
CA ILE A 33 -2.51 -6.48 24.63
C ILE A 33 -1.12 -6.00 25.07
N ALA A 34 -0.32 -6.87 25.64
CA ALA A 34 1.05 -6.55 26.05
C ALA A 34 1.98 -6.29 24.85
N GLU A 35 1.77 -7.00 23.75
CA GLU A 35 2.53 -6.83 22.50
C GLU A 35 2.03 -5.66 21.64
N PHE A 36 0.82 -5.16 21.89
CA PHE A 36 0.19 -4.11 21.10
C PHE A 36 1.08 -2.91 20.78
N PRO A 37 1.93 -2.38 21.69
CA PRO A 37 2.83 -1.27 21.35
C PRO A 37 3.93 -1.65 20.37
N PHE A 38 4.27 -2.93 20.23
CA PHE A 38 5.40 -3.42 19.44
C PHE A 38 4.95 -4.21 18.22
N ASN A 39 3.83 -4.91 18.32
CA ASN A 39 3.31 -5.74 17.24
C ASN A 39 1.80 -5.89 17.36
N PHE A 40 1.07 -5.42 16.37
CA PHE A 40 -0.34 -5.78 16.25
C PHE A 40 -0.43 -7.26 15.94
N SER A 41 -1.36 -7.95 16.58
CA SER A 41 -1.55 -9.38 16.47
C SER A 41 -1.36 -9.89 15.03
N ILE A 42 -0.64 -11.01 14.91
CA ILE A 42 -0.48 -11.74 13.63
C ILE A 42 -1.84 -12.09 13.01
N LEU A 43 -2.89 -12.18 13.83
CA LEU A 43 -4.25 -12.45 13.36
C LEU A 43 -4.93 -11.22 12.68
N ASP A 44 -4.42 -10.02 12.97
CA ASP A 44 -4.96 -8.76 12.47
C ASP A 44 -4.06 -8.19 11.36
N VAL A 45 -3.81 -8.98 10.33
CA VAL A 45 -2.93 -8.66 9.18
C VAL A 45 -3.21 -7.28 8.59
N HIS A 46 -4.44 -6.79 8.70
CA HIS A 46 -4.83 -5.50 8.16
C HIS A 46 -4.35 -4.29 8.98
N MET A 47 -3.86 -4.49 10.19
CA MET A 47 -3.47 -3.38 11.09
C MET A 47 -2.05 -2.85 10.86
N TRP A 48 -1.27 -3.46 9.95
CA TRP A 48 0.10 -3.03 9.62
C TRP A 48 0.18 -1.54 9.18
N TYR A 49 -0.89 -1.04 8.56
CA TYR A 49 -0.93 0.35 8.07
C TYR A 49 -0.85 1.38 9.20
N ILE A 50 -1.23 1.04 10.44
CA ILE A 50 -1.13 1.95 11.59
C ILE A 50 0.34 2.26 11.91
N TYR A 51 1.21 1.24 11.91
CA TYR A 51 2.65 1.44 12.08
C TYR A 51 3.23 2.29 10.94
N LEU A 52 2.78 2.03 9.72
CA LEU A 52 3.16 2.84 8.57
C LEU A 52 2.75 4.30 8.77
N LEU A 53 1.52 4.57 9.20
CA LEU A 53 1.04 5.93 9.48
C LEU A 53 1.85 6.59 10.59
N ILE A 54 2.14 5.90 11.70
CA ILE A 54 3.00 6.42 12.75
C ILE A 54 4.37 6.80 12.18
N GLY A 55 4.99 5.92 11.40
CA GLY A 55 6.26 6.18 10.73
C GLY A 55 6.21 7.42 9.82
N LEU A 56 5.14 7.56 9.03
CA LEU A 56 4.94 8.74 8.17
C LEU A 56 4.75 10.02 8.99
N TYR A 57 3.99 9.97 10.10
CA TYR A 57 3.82 11.12 10.98
C TYR A 57 5.13 11.54 11.65
N LEU A 58 5.98 10.60 12.04
CA LEU A 58 7.33 10.88 12.57
C LEU A 58 8.25 11.49 11.51
N TYR A 59 8.09 11.08 10.25
CA TYR A 59 8.88 11.58 9.11
C TYR A 59 8.39 12.94 8.60
N LEU A 60 7.09 13.23 8.75
CA LEU A 60 6.43 14.40 8.19
C LEU A 60 7.10 15.75 8.55
N PRO A 61 7.55 16.02 9.81
CA PRO A 61 8.20 17.28 10.14
C PRO A 61 9.48 17.53 9.34
N ILE A 62 10.27 16.48 9.09
CA ILE A 62 11.51 16.56 8.30
C ILE A 62 11.17 16.80 6.83
N PHE A 63 10.22 16.04 6.32
CA PHE A 63 9.83 16.09 4.91
C PHE A 63 9.12 17.38 4.53
N SER A 64 8.23 17.90 5.39
CA SER A 64 7.53 19.17 5.17
C SER A 64 8.49 20.35 5.13
N ALA A 65 9.50 20.39 6.01
CA ALA A 65 10.51 21.43 6.00
C ALA A 65 11.33 21.45 4.69
N TRP A 66 11.57 20.27 4.11
CA TRP A 66 12.17 20.19 2.78
C TRP A 66 11.21 20.66 1.69
N VAL A 67 9.94 20.19 1.71
CA VAL A 67 8.93 20.54 0.70
C VAL A 67 8.67 22.04 0.65
N GLU A 68 8.66 22.73 1.79
CA GLU A 68 8.49 24.20 1.86
C GLU A 68 9.63 24.97 1.18
N LYS A 69 10.86 24.47 1.28
CA LYS A 69 12.05 25.14 0.75
C LYS A 69 12.46 24.65 -0.64
N ALA A 70 12.02 23.47 -1.04
CA ALA A 70 12.41 22.87 -2.30
C ALA A 70 11.79 23.61 -3.49
N SER A 71 12.58 23.79 -4.56
CA SER A 71 12.06 24.31 -5.82
C SER A 71 11.07 23.32 -6.45
N GLU A 72 10.14 23.81 -7.26
CA GLU A 72 9.20 22.95 -8.00
C GLU A 72 9.93 21.90 -8.86
N ARG A 73 11.08 22.29 -9.41
CA ARG A 73 11.92 21.37 -10.18
C ARG A 73 12.46 20.24 -9.29
N ALA A 74 12.88 20.51 -8.07
CA ALA A 74 13.36 19.49 -7.14
C ALA A 74 12.25 18.52 -6.73
N LYS A 75 11.05 19.03 -6.48
CA LYS A 75 9.84 18.22 -6.18
C LYS A 75 9.50 17.30 -7.35
N LEU A 76 9.53 17.81 -8.59
CA LEU A 76 9.28 17.00 -9.77
C LEU A 76 10.35 15.93 -10.00
N TRP A 77 11.62 16.23 -9.74
CA TRP A 77 12.70 15.23 -9.79
C TRP A 77 12.50 14.13 -8.76
N PHE A 78 12.08 14.48 -7.54
CA PHE A 78 11.75 13.49 -6.52
C PHE A 78 10.59 12.59 -6.99
N LEU A 79 9.49 13.18 -7.49
CA LEU A 79 8.35 12.43 -8.01
C LEU A 79 8.73 11.56 -9.21
N ALA A 80 9.61 12.02 -10.09
CA ALA A 80 10.11 11.23 -11.20
C ALA A 80 10.92 10.02 -10.71
N ALA A 81 11.86 10.22 -9.77
CA ALA A 81 12.63 9.14 -9.17
C ALA A 81 11.72 8.15 -8.44
N TRP A 82 10.75 8.63 -7.67
CA TRP A 82 9.72 7.80 -7.06
C TRP A 82 8.90 7.03 -8.10
N GLY A 83 8.48 7.69 -9.18
CA GLY A 83 7.76 7.04 -10.28
C GLY A 83 8.54 5.88 -10.90
N VAL A 84 9.87 6.01 -11.02
CA VAL A 84 10.73 4.91 -11.46
C VAL A 84 10.73 3.77 -10.45
N THR A 85 10.71 4.05 -9.14
CA THR A 85 10.65 2.98 -8.13
C THR A 85 9.39 2.13 -8.22
N LEU A 86 8.27 2.68 -8.71
CA LEU A 86 7.02 1.95 -8.91
C LEU A 86 7.11 0.87 -10.00
N LEU A 87 8.11 0.96 -10.88
CA LEU A 87 8.36 -0.01 -11.96
C LEU A 87 9.35 -1.12 -11.55
N ILE A 88 10.14 -0.90 -10.51
CA ILE A 88 11.20 -1.85 -10.11
C ILE A 88 10.63 -3.22 -9.74
N PRO A 89 9.51 -3.36 -8.99
CA PRO A 89 8.95 -4.67 -8.70
C PRO A 89 8.58 -5.47 -9.96
N TYR A 90 8.01 -4.82 -10.97
CA TYR A 90 7.70 -5.47 -12.24
C TYR A 90 8.96 -5.88 -13.00
N TYR A 91 9.96 -5.01 -13.01
CA TYR A 91 11.23 -5.34 -13.66
C TYR A 91 11.92 -6.54 -13.00
N ASN A 92 11.96 -6.57 -11.68
CA ASN A 92 12.57 -7.68 -10.93
C ASN A 92 11.82 -9.00 -11.17
N GLU A 93 10.50 -8.97 -11.29
CA GLU A 93 9.71 -10.17 -11.52
C GLU A 93 9.86 -10.69 -12.95
N PHE A 94 9.78 -9.81 -13.97
CA PHE A 94 9.68 -10.25 -15.36
C PHE A 94 11.00 -10.25 -16.15
N VAL A 95 12.01 -9.53 -15.70
CA VAL A 95 13.23 -9.30 -16.50
C VAL A 95 14.50 -9.73 -15.79
N ALA A 96 14.79 -9.21 -14.59
CA ALA A 96 16.03 -9.49 -13.88
C ALA A 96 15.91 -9.25 -12.37
N GLN A 97 16.58 -10.11 -11.61
CA GLN A 97 16.49 -10.09 -10.14
C GLN A 97 17.32 -8.99 -9.46
N TYR A 98 18.26 -8.34 -10.12
CA TYR A 98 19.24 -7.44 -9.48
C TYR A 98 19.45 -6.13 -10.26
N LEU A 99 18.38 -5.35 -10.38
CA LEU A 99 18.47 -4.03 -11.02
C LEU A 99 19.11 -3.01 -10.07
N TRP A 100 20.16 -2.31 -10.52
CA TRP A 100 20.78 -1.18 -9.80
C TRP A 100 21.15 -1.46 -8.34
N GLY A 101 21.65 -2.66 -8.04
CA GLY A 101 22.05 -3.06 -6.70
C GLY A 101 20.90 -3.49 -5.80
N THR A 102 19.77 -3.89 -6.36
CA THR A 102 18.69 -4.54 -5.59
C THR A 102 19.20 -5.82 -4.94
N CYS A 103 18.76 -6.10 -3.74
CA CYS A 103 19.11 -7.29 -2.96
C CYS A 103 17.99 -7.56 -1.93
N SER A 104 18.10 -8.65 -1.17
CA SER A 104 17.08 -9.10 -0.22
C SER A 104 16.70 -8.03 0.83
N TRP A 105 17.63 -7.19 1.26
CA TRP A 105 17.38 -6.11 2.23
C TRP A 105 17.11 -4.74 1.56
N ASN A 106 17.32 -4.62 0.25
CA ASN A 106 17.09 -3.40 -0.50
C ASN A 106 16.50 -3.70 -1.87
N SER A 107 15.19 -3.79 -1.94
CA SER A 107 14.44 -4.10 -3.16
C SER A 107 14.45 -2.97 -4.20
N PHE A 108 14.91 -1.76 -3.86
CA PHE A 108 14.90 -0.58 -4.72
C PHE A 108 16.29 -0.11 -5.17
N GLY A 109 17.37 -0.82 -4.78
CA GLY A 109 18.73 -0.53 -5.16
C GLY A 109 19.12 0.94 -4.88
N MET A 110 19.72 1.62 -5.86
CA MET A 110 20.14 3.03 -5.72
C MET A 110 18.98 4.01 -5.48
N LEU A 111 17.75 3.62 -5.78
CA LEU A 111 16.55 4.47 -5.60
C LEU A 111 15.84 4.24 -4.26
N TYR A 112 16.43 3.49 -3.34
CA TYR A 112 15.86 3.15 -2.04
C TYR A 112 15.25 4.34 -1.29
N TYR A 113 15.94 5.48 -1.25
CA TYR A 113 15.50 6.68 -0.52
C TYR A 113 14.31 7.40 -1.16
N PHE A 114 13.98 7.08 -2.40
CA PHE A 114 12.82 7.64 -3.11
C PHE A 114 11.61 6.72 -3.04
N ALA A 115 11.80 5.45 -2.66
CA ALA A 115 10.75 4.44 -2.68
C ALA A 115 9.73 4.58 -1.54
N GLY A 116 8.62 3.88 -1.68
CA GLY A 116 7.61 3.75 -0.65
C GLY A 116 6.61 4.91 -0.59
N PHE A 117 5.99 5.09 0.57
CA PHE A 117 4.87 6.01 0.76
C PHE A 117 5.26 7.50 0.80
N ASN A 118 6.56 7.81 0.87
CA ASN A 118 7.05 9.20 0.83
C ASN A 118 6.64 9.92 -0.46
N GLY A 119 6.58 9.19 -1.58
CA GLY A 119 6.12 9.71 -2.85
C GLY A 119 4.66 10.14 -2.82
N TYR A 120 3.80 9.42 -2.11
CA TYR A 120 2.40 9.82 -1.94
C TYR A 120 2.23 11.11 -1.13
N LEU A 121 3.08 11.36 -0.13
CA LEU A 121 3.07 12.63 0.60
C LEU A 121 3.34 13.80 -0.34
N LEU A 122 4.39 13.70 -1.16
CA LEU A 122 4.72 14.74 -2.13
C LEU A 122 3.71 14.84 -3.26
N LEU A 123 3.23 13.69 -3.78
CA LEU A 123 2.19 13.65 -4.81
C LEU A 123 0.91 14.33 -4.33
N GLY A 124 0.46 14.03 -3.11
CA GLY A 124 -0.71 14.68 -2.50
C GLY A 124 -0.52 16.19 -2.35
N HIS A 125 0.65 16.65 -1.90
CA HIS A 125 0.98 18.07 -1.85
C HIS A 125 0.95 18.71 -3.26
N TYR A 126 1.51 18.06 -4.26
CA TYR A 126 1.54 18.54 -5.64
C TYR A 126 0.13 18.63 -6.21
N LEU A 127 -0.68 17.56 -6.11
CA LEU A 127 -2.05 17.52 -6.60
C LEU A 127 -2.98 18.49 -5.88
N ARG A 128 -2.75 18.76 -4.59
CA ARG A 128 -3.50 19.77 -3.83
C ARG A 128 -3.36 21.15 -4.44
N ASN A 129 -2.17 21.49 -4.92
CA ASN A 129 -1.84 22.82 -5.46
C ASN A 129 -2.09 22.96 -6.96
N HIS A 130 -2.48 21.86 -7.65
CA HIS A 130 -2.78 21.85 -9.06
C HIS A 130 -4.22 21.40 -9.31
N ASP A 131 -4.94 22.16 -10.14
CA ASP A 131 -6.31 21.83 -10.48
C ASP A 131 -6.42 21.35 -11.93
N TRP A 132 -7.16 20.28 -12.12
CA TRP A 132 -7.54 19.85 -13.47
C TRP A 132 -8.80 20.57 -13.93
N THR A 133 -8.79 21.00 -15.18
CA THR A 133 -10.01 21.44 -15.85
C THR A 133 -10.99 20.27 -15.99
N GLY A 134 -12.26 20.56 -16.26
CA GLY A 134 -13.25 19.50 -16.53
C GLY A 134 -12.82 18.60 -17.68
N GLN A 135 -12.27 19.19 -18.73
CA GLN A 135 -11.76 18.46 -19.90
C GLN A 135 -10.57 17.56 -19.55
N GLN A 136 -9.60 18.03 -18.76
CA GLN A 136 -8.47 17.21 -18.30
C GLN A 136 -8.94 16.05 -17.40
N SER A 137 -9.92 16.28 -16.53
CA SER A 137 -10.50 15.22 -15.69
C SER A 137 -11.07 14.07 -16.52
N VAL A 138 -11.66 14.36 -17.69
CA VAL A 138 -12.22 13.34 -18.58
C VAL A 138 -11.14 12.75 -19.48
N LEU A 139 -10.36 13.58 -20.19
CA LEU A 139 -9.42 13.12 -21.22
C LEU A 139 -8.15 12.46 -20.64
N ILE A 140 -7.75 12.82 -19.43
CA ILE A 140 -6.58 12.26 -18.75
C ILE A 140 -7.02 11.32 -17.64
N GLY A 141 -7.95 11.76 -16.78
CA GLY A 141 -8.35 11.03 -15.59
C GLY A 141 -9.02 9.69 -15.90
N ILE A 142 -9.99 9.67 -16.83
CA ILE A 142 -10.70 8.42 -17.16
C ILE A 142 -9.76 7.40 -17.82
N PRO A 143 -9.00 7.72 -18.88
CA PRO A 143 -8.07 6.76 -19.46
C PRO A 143 -7.01 6.28 -18.48
N MET A 144 -6.48 7.16 -17.65
CA MET A 144 -5.48 6.82 -16.63
C MET A 144 -6.04 5.82 -15.61
N PHE A 145 -7.27 6.05 -15.13
CA PHE A 145 -7.94 5.12 -14.23
C PHE A 145 -8.23 3.78 -14.90
N VAL A 146 -8.75 3.79 -16.13
CA VAL A 146 -9.10 2.57 -16.88
C VAL A 146 -7.85 1.73 -17.18
N VAL A 147 -6.75 2.37 -17.58
CA VAL A 147 -5.48 1.65 -17.83
C VAL A 147 -4.94 1.07 -16.52
N GLY A 148 -4.91 1.83 -15.43
CA GLY A 148 -4.50 1.33 -14.12
C GLY A 148 -5.33 0.14 -13.67
N TYR A 149 -6.66 0.23 -13.79
CA TYR A 149 -7.57 -0.85 -13.47
C TYR A 149 -7.36 -2.08 -14.37
N ALA A 150 -7.19 -1.88 -15.66
CA ALA A 150 -6.95 -2.97 -16.62
C ALA A 150 -5.65 -3.72 -16.29
N VAL A 151 -4.57 -2.98 -15.98
CA VAL A 151 -3.29 -3.58 -15.55
C VAL A 151 -3.47 -4.40 -14.27
N THR A 152 -4.19 -3.87 -13.28
CA THR A 152 -4.50 -4.60 -12.04
C THR A 152 -5.28 -5.88 -12.35
N PHE A 153 -6.38 -5.77 -13.09
CA PHE A 153 -7.28 -6.89 -13.35
C PHE A 153 -6.62 -7.99 -14.19
N PHE A 154 -6.02 -7.61 -15.31
CA PHE A 154 -5.40 -8.60 -16.21
C PHE A 154 -4.10 -9.16 -15.64
N GLY A 155 -3.32 -8.35 -14.92
CA GLY A 155 -2.11 -8.76 -14.24
C GLY A 155 -2.41 -9.79 -13.15
N PHE A 156 -3.35 -9.51 -12.27
CA PHE A 156 -3.80 -10.46 -11.24
C PHE A 156 -4.33 -11.76 -11.87
N ARG A 157 -5.19 -11.66 -12.89
CA ARG A 157 -5.71 -12.83 -13.61
C ARG A 157 -4.60 -13.64 -14.26
N HIS A 158 -3.57 -12.98 -14.80
CA HIS A 158 -2.42 -13.67 -15.39
C HIS A 158 -1.65 -14.48 -14.33
N MET A 159 -1.35 -13.86 -13.19
CA MET A 159 -0.62 -14.52 -12.10
C MET A 159 -1.40 -15.72 -11.54
N THR A 160 -2.70 -15.58 -11.32
CA THR A 160 -3.54 -16.69 -10.85
C THR A 160 -3.69 -17.84 -11.84
N ALA A 161 -3.36 -17.63 -13.11
CA ALA A 161 -3.38 -18.67 -14.13
C ALA A 161 -2.07 -19.46 -14.26
N LEU A 162 -1.01 -19.03 -13.57
CA LEU A 162 0.27 -19.74 -13.53
C LEU A 162 0.12 -21.02 -12.69
N PRO A 163 0.80 -22.13 -13.09
CA PRO A 163 0.75 -23.39 -12.34
C PRO A 163 1.30 -23.30 -10.92
N GLU A 164 2.31 -22.45 -10.76
CA GLU A 164 2.93 -22.13 -9.47
C GLU A 164 2.94 -20.61 -9.32
N PHE A 165 2.33 -20.09 -8.26
CA PHE A 165 2.34 -18.68 -7.93
C PHE A 165 2.59 -18.50 -6.43
N THR A 166 3.26 -17.40 -6.08
CA THR A 166 3.49 -16.98 -4.69
C THR A 166 2.55 -15.83 -4.32
N ASP A 167 2.37 -15.61 -3.03
CA ASP A 167 1.59 -14.45 -2.54
C ASP A 167 2.20 -13.13 -3.03
N GLU A 168 3.53 -13.05 -3.09
CA GLU A 168 4.27 -11.87 -3.59
C GLU A 168 3.96 -11.58 -5.06
N MET A 169 3.85 -12.62 -5.91
CA MET A 169 3.46 -12.49 -7.32
C MET A 169 2.02 -11.99 -7.45
N LEU A 170 1.11 -12.46 -6.59
CA LEU A 170 -0.27 -11.98 -6.58
C LEU A 170 -0.36 -10.51 -6.14
N GLU A 171 0.42 -10.13 -5.13
CA GLU A 171 0.44 -8.78 -4.61
C GLU A 171 1.02 -7.75 -5.58
N LEU A 172 1.86 -8.17 -6.53
CA LEU A 172 2.55 -7.31 -7.47
C LEU A 172 1.63 -6.29 -8.17
N PHE A 173 0.42 -6.71 -8.53
CA PHE A 173 -0.53 -5.88 -9.28
C PHE A 173 -1.53 -5.10 -8.44
N PHE A 174 -1.55 -5.26 -7.11
CA PHE A 174 -2.43 -4.50 -6.22
C PHE A 174 -1.71 -3.88 -5.02
N THR A 175 -0.37 -4.04 -4.93
CA THR A 175 0.39 -3.37 -3.88
C THR A 175 0.31 -1.85 -4.00
N TYR A 176 0.24 -1.18 -2.87
CA TYR A 176 -0.05 0.26 -2.77
C TYR A 176 0.95 1.14 -3.52
N CYS A 177 2.23 0.74 -3.55
CA CYS A 177 3.30 1.45 -4.25
C CYS A 177 3.61 0.81 -5.59
N SER A 178 2.58 0.53 -6.40
CA SER A 178 2.70 0.08 -7.78
C SER A 178 2.17 1.13 -8.75
N LEU A 179 2.68 1.13 -9.97
CA LEU A 179 2.35 2.16 -10.97
C LEU A 179 0.86 2.19 -11.29
N ASN A 180 0.23 1.04 -11.48
CA ASN A 180 -1.19 0.91 -11.79
C ASN A 180 -2.08 1.47 -10.67
N VAL A 181 -1.72 1.23 -9.40
CA VAL A 181 -2.46 1.77 -8.24
C VAL A 181 -2.29 3.29 -8.16
N VAL A 182 -1.09 3.82 -8.39
CA VAL A 182 -0.87 5.27 -8.46
C VAL A 182 -1.66 5.90 -9.61
N MET A 183 -1.71 5.24 -10.79
CA MET A 183 -2.51 5.69 -11.93
C MET A 183 -4.01 5.75 -11.61
N MET A 184 -4.54 4.88 -10.77
CA MET A 184 -5.92 4.96 -10.31
C MET A 184 -6.11 6.02 -9.21
N THR A 185 -5.14 6.18 -8.33
CA THR A 185 -5.21 7.09 -7.17
C THR A 185 -5.24 8.55 -7.60
N ILE A 186 -4.43 8.95 -8.58
CA ILE A 186 -4.35 10.36 -9.05
C ILE A 186 -5.71 10.88 -9.52
N PRO A 187 -6.41 10.24 -10.49
CA PRO A 187 -7.71 10.74 -10.93
C PRO A 187 -8.77 10.71 -9.85
N VAL A 188 -8.79 9.68 -9.00
CA VAL A 188 -9.75 9.61 -7.88
C VAL A 188 -9.54 10.78 -6.93
N PHE A 189 -8.30 11.11 -6.57
CA PHE A 189 -7.99 12.29 -5.75
C PHE A 189 -8.45 13.59 -6.41
N MET A 190 -8.18 13.76 -7.71
CA MET A 190 -8.56 14.96 -8.45
C MET A 190 -10.08 15.10 -8.63
N TRP A 191 -10.81 14.00 -8.74
CA TRP A 191 -12.27 14.01 -8.78
C TRP A 191 -12.86 14.30 -7.41
N ALA A 192 -12.36 13.65 -6.35
CA ALA A 192 -12.79 13.89 -4.97
C ALA A 192 -12.60 15.35 -4.56
N LYS A 193 -11.51 16.00 -5.00
CA LYS A 193 -11.22 17.41 -4.77
C LYS A 193 -12.32 18.35 -5.33
N LYS A 194 -13.04 17.92 -6.37
CA LYS A 194 -14.14 18.69 -6.99
C LYS A 194 -15.50 18.45 -6.36
N VAL A 195 -15.62 17.41 -5.54
CA VAL A 195 -16.87 17.10 -4.85
C VAL A 195 -17.04 18.07 -3.68
N ASN A 196 -17.98 19.00 -3.82
CA ASN A 196 -18.33 19.92 -2.74
C ASN A 196 -19.22 19.16 -1.74
N ILE A 197 -18.63 18.56 -0.72
CA ILE A 197 -19.41 17.97 0.38
C ILE A 197 -19.90 19.16 1.21
N ARG A 198 -21.12 19.64 0.93
CA ARG A 198 -21.84 20.49 1.87
C ARG A 198 -22.17 19.62 3.09
N SER A 199 -21.47 19.85 4.19
CA SER A 199 -21.93 19.40 5.50
C SER A 199 -23.21 20.21 5.82
N GLU A 200 -24.36 19.58 5.75
CA GLU A 200 -25.57 20.06 6.41
C GLU A 200 -25.42 19.90 7.91
#